data_b7aa65326466f69503893d8e5e7c70f8
#
_entry.id   b7aa65326466f69503893d8e5e7c70f8
#
_cell.length_a   1.000
_cell.length_b   1.000
_cell.length_c   1.000
_cell.angle_alpha   90.00
_cell.angle_beta   90.00
_cell.angle_gamma   90.00
#
_symmetry.space_group_name_H-M   'P 1'
#
loop_
_entity.id
_entity.type
_entity.pdbx_description
1 polymer ?
#
loop_
_entity_poly.entity_id
_entity_poly.type
_entity_poly.pdbx_seq_one_letter_code
_entity_poly.pdbx_strand_id
1 'polypeptide(L)'
;MDTPILDFLRQYSEHDWVRFHMPGHKGKGMLGCEKWDITEVYGADALYEADGIIAGSERNAAELFGTQRTCYSTEGSSQCIRAMLYLALNNRPKGNSNVIVAARNVHKTFVYAAALLDIEPVWLW
;
A
#
# COMPACT_ATOMS: atom_id res chain seq x y z
N MET A 1 -19.14 8.05 -5.46
CA MET A 1 -18.02 7.75 -4.54
C MET A 1 -16.94 8.77 -4.81
N ASP A 2 -16.46 9.44 -3.79
CA ASP A 2 -15.43 10.48 -3.92
C ASP A 2 -14.08 9.84 -4.21
N THR A 3 -13.19 10.62 -4.81
CA THR A 3 -11.81 10.19 -5.09
C THR A 3 -10.81 11.11 -4.38
N PRO A 4 -10.73 11.05 -3.03
CA PRO A 4 -10.09 12.10 -2.23
C PRO A 4 -8.66 12.42 -2.65
N ILE A 5 -7.85 11.40 -2.96
CA ILE A 5 -6.47 11.60 -3.42
C ILE A 5 -6.46 12.29 -4.80
N LEU A 6 -7.25 11.80 -5.75
CA LEU A 6 -7.29 12.36 -7.10
C LEU A 6 -7.87 13.78 -7.11
N ASP A 7 -8.90 14.02 -6.31
CA ASP A 7 -9.54 15.33 -6.19
C ASP A 7 -8.57 16.36 -5.60
N PHE A 8 -7.81 15.97 -4.58
CA PHE A 8 -6.73 16.79 -4.03
C PHE A 8 -5.64 17.09 -5.06
N LEU A 9 -5.16 16.07 -5.78
CA LEU A 9 -4.13 16.24 -6.80
C LEU A 9 -4.56 17.16 -7.94
N ARG A 10 -5.80 17.06 -8.39
CA ARG A 10 -6.37 17.96 -9.40
C ARG A 10 -6.37 19.40 -8.89
N GLN A 11 -6.95 19.62 -7.72
CA GLN A 11 -7.01 20.94 -7.10
C GLN A 11 -5.61 21.51 -6.89
N TYR A 12 -4.67 20.71 -6.35
CA TYR A 12 -3.29 21.12 -6.15
C TYR A 12 -2.58 21.50 -7.46
N SER A 13 -2.80 20.73 -8.53
CA SER A 13 -2.17 20.95 -9.84
C SER A 13 -2.69 22.18 -10.59
N GLU A 14 -3.90 22.65 -10.27
CA GLU A 14 -4.52 23.82 -10.87
C GLU A 14 -4.03 25.14 -10.25
N HIS A 15 -3.43 25.09 -9.06
CA HIS A 15 -2.86 26.27 -8.41
C HIS A 15 -1.39 26.47 -8.85
N ASP A 16 -1.03 27.72 -9.05
CA ASP A 16 0.36 28.09 -9.37
C ASP A 16 1.24 28.18 -8.11
N TRP A 17 1.38 27.04 -7.43
CA TRP A 17 2.18 26.94 -6.23
C TRP A 17 3.67 26.99 -6.55
N VAL A 18 4.43 27.78 -5.80
CA VAL A 18 5.88 27.69 -5.82
C VAL A 18 6.32 26.45 -5.02
N ARG A 19 6.74 25.41 -5.73
CA ARG A 19 7.07 24.10 -5.13
C ARG A 19 8.51 24.06 -4.65
N PHE A 20 8.76 24.35 -3.39
CA PHE A 20 10.08 24.20 -2.77
C PHE A 20 10.35 22.78 -2.24
N HIS A 21 9.34 21.94 -2.20
CA HIS A 21 9.42 20.53 -1.78
C HIS A 21 9.93 19.61 -2.89
N MET A 22 10.28 18.39 -2.56
CA MET A 22 10.50 17.31 -3.53
C MET A 22 9.16 16.91 -4.20
N PRO A 23 9.17 16.36 -5.41
CA PRO A 23 10.33 16.04 -6.25
C PRO A 23 10.95 17.24 -6.96
N GLY A 24 12.20 17.05 -7.43
CA GLY A 24 13.04 18.12 -8.01
C GLY A 24 12.53 18.75 -9.30
N HIS A 25 11.67 18.09 -10.07
CA HIS A 25 11.06 18.62 -11.31
C HIS A 25 10.04 19.76 -11.04
N LYS A 26 9.62 19.97 -9.79
CA LYS A 26 8.74 21.09 -9.38
C LYS A 26 7.40 21.15 -10.13
N GLY A 27 6.88 20.00 -10.55
CA GLY A 27 5.65 19.91 -11.35
C GLY A 27 5.84 20.24 -12.83
N LYS A 28 7.07 20.40 -13.31
CA LYS A 28 7.40 20.67 -14.71
C LYS A 28 8.20 19.53 -15.30
N GLY A 29 7.86 19.08 -16.49
CA GLY A 29 8.55 17.99 -17.14
C GLY A 29 7.96 17.67 -18.52
N MET A 30 8.49 16.62 -19.16
CA MET A 30 8.11 16.22 -20.52
C MET A 30 6.97 15.19 -20.55
N LEU A 31 6.72 14.47 -19.45
CA LEU A 31 5.77 13.37 -19.41
C LEU A 31 4.33 13.83 -19.14
N GLY A 32 4.15 15.04 -18.61
CA GLY A 32 2.85 15.64 -18.31
C GLY A 32 2.22 15.17 -16.97
N CYS A 33 2.76 14.14 -16.34
CA CYS A 33 2.31 13.65 -15.02
C CYS A 33 3.02 14.35 -13.84
N GLU A 34 4.10 15.09 -14.10
CA GLU A 34 4.92 15.71 -13.06
C GLU A 34 4.15 16.71 -12.18
N LYS A 35 3.10 17.31 -12.75
CA LYS A 35 2.24 18.24 -11.98
C LYS A 35 1.48 17.55 -10.85
N TRP A 36 1.27 16.23 -10.95
CA TRP A 36 0.58 15.40 -9.97
C TRP A 36 1.53 14.65 -9.05
N ASP A 37 2.83 14.69 -9.33
CA ASP A 37 3.84 14.07 -8.49
C ASP A 37 4.23 15.05 -7.38
N ILE A 38 3.79 14.73 -6.17
CA ILE A 38 3.97 15.52 -4.95
C ILE A 38 4.46 14.63 -3.81
N THR A 39 4.86 15.25 -2.72
CA THR A 39 5.19 14.58 -1.46
C THR A 39 4.15 14.90 -0.38
N GLU A 40 4.46 14.66 0.90
CA GLU A 40 3.61 14.93 2.05
C GLU A 40 3.50 16.46 2.31
N VAL A 41 2.94 17.20 1.34
CA VAL A 41 2.61 18.61 1.52
C VAL A 41 1.34 18.75 2.35
N TYR A 42 1.11 19.93 2.91
CA TYR A 42 -0.09 20.19 3.70
C TYR A 42 -1.37 19.78 2.96
N GLY A 43 -2.13 18.89 3.58
CA GLY A 43 -3.37 18.32 3.02
C GLY A 43 -3.19 17.07 2.14
N ALA A 44 -1.96 16.72 1.76
CA ALA A 44 -1.69 15.53 0.95
C ALA A 44 -1.75 14.20 1.74
N ASP A 45 -1.69 14.29 3.08
CA ASP A 45 -1.58 13.13 3.95
C ASP A 45 -0.24 12.38 3.76
N ALA A 46 0.02 11.36 4.56
CA ALA A 46 1.15 10.46 4.42
C ALA A 46 0.68 9.01 4.60
N LEU A 47 1.29 8.09 3.85
CA LEU A 47 0.79 6.72 3.75
C LEU A 47 0.79 5.97 5.09
N TYR A 48 1.76 6.23 5.96
CA TYR A 48 1.85 5.55 7.27
C TYR A 48 0.89 6.12 8.32
N GLU A 49 0.63 7.42 8.27
CA GLU A 49 -0.32 8.11 9.14
C GLU A 49 -1.75 7.81 8.68
N ALA A 50 -2.04 8.01 7.40
CA ALA A 50 -3.32 7.77 6.74
C ALA A 50 -4.49 8.28 7.59
N ASP A 51 -4.47 9.58 7.94
CA ASP A 51 -5.49 10.23 8.75
C ASP A 51 -6.33 11.25 7.96
N GLY A 52 -5.94 11.55 6.72
CA GLY A 52 -6.58 12.50 5.81
C GLY A 52 -7.20 11.87 4.56
N ILE A 53 -6.72 12.33 3.39
CA ILE A 53 -7.25 11.91 2.08
C ILE A 53 -6.93 10.45 1.75
N ILE A 54 -5.81 9.93 2.24
CA ILE A 54 -5.44 8.52 2.07
C ILE A 54 -6.41 7.65 2.88
N ALA A 55 -6.66 7.99 4.15
CA ALA A 55 -7.67 7.28 4.95
C ALA A 55 -9.07 7.34 4.32
N GLY A 56 -9.45 8.48 3.74
CA GLY A 56 -10.70 8.63 3.00
C GLY A 56 -10.78 7.68 1.81
N SER A 57 -9.71 7.61 1.04
CA SER A 57 -9.61 6.73 -0.13
C SER A 57 -9.58 5.25 0.26
N GLU A 58 -8.89 4.87 1.34
CA GLU A 58 -8.88 3.50 1.87
C GLU A 58 -10.27 3.06 2.36
N ARG A 59 -11.03 3.95 3.01
CA ARG A 59 -12.43 3.67 3.38
C ARG A 59 -13.31 3.42 2.16
N ASN A 60 -13.18 4.25 1.12
CA ASN A 60 -13.93 4.08 -0.13
C ASN A 60 -13.58 2.75 -0.81
N ALA A 61 -12.30 2.36 -0.80
CA ALA A 61 -11.87 1.07 -1.32
C ALA A 61 -12.43 -0.09 -0.48
N ALA A 62 -12.45 0.04 0.85
CA ALA A 62 -13.03 -0.97 1.74
C ALA A 62 -14.52 -1.17 1.47
N GLU A 63 -15.28 -0.09 1.27
CA GLU A 63 -16.69 -0.14 0.91
C GLU A 63 -16.89 -0.81 -0.46
N LEU A 64 -16.11 -0.42 -1.46
CA LEU A 64 -16.18 -0.97 -2.82
C LEU A 64 -15.91 -2.48 -2.87
N PHE A 65 -14.92 -2.95 -2.11
CA PHE A 65 -14.53 -4.36 -2.08
C PHE A 65 -15.27 -5.17 -0.99
N GLY A 66 -16.13 -4.55 -0.20
CA GLY A 66 -16.86 -5.20 0.89
C GLY A 66 -15.94 -5.75 1.99
N THR A 67 -14.82 -5.10 2.23
CA THR A 67 -13.85 -5.48 3.26
C THR A 67 -14.03 -4.63 4.53
N GLN A 68 -13.64 -5.15 5.68
CA GLN A 68 -13.66 -4.38 6.92
C GLN A 68 -12.66 -3.22 6.91
N ARG A 69 -11.52 -3.43 6.26
CA ARG A 69 -10.47 -2.43 6.09
C ARG A 69 -9.67 -2.72 4.81
N THR A 70 -9.25 -1.67 4.14
CA THR A 70 -8.29 -1.73 3.03
C THR A 70 -7.13 -0.80 3.36
N CYS A 71 -5.91 -1.24 3.08
CA CYS A 71 -4.71 -0.44 3.20
C CYS A 71 -3.96 -0.43 1.88
N TYR A 72 -3.45 0.73 1.49
CA TYR A 72 -2.65 0.85 0.27
C TYR A 72 -1.21 0.41 0.49
N SER A 73 -0.61 -0.13 -0.57
CA SER A 73 0.79 -0.54 -0.62
C SER A 73 1.47 0.09 -1.82
N THR A 74 2.65 0.67 -1.61
CA THR A 74 3.51 1.21 -2.67
C THR A 74 4.52 0.20 -3.20
N GLU A 75 4.67 -0.97 -2.53
CA GLU A 75 5.59 -2.04 -2.95
C GLU A 75 4.87 -3.20 -3.68
N GLY A 76 3.66 -2.94 -4.16
CA GLY A 76 2.85 -3.90 -4.90
C GLY A 76 2.42 -5.12 -4.09
N SER A 77 1.97 -6.17 -4.79
CA SER A 77 1.46 -7.40 -4.18
C SER A 77 2.50 -8.14 -3.31
N SER A 78 3.78 -7.91 -3.53
CA SER A 78 4.84 -8.54 -2.72
C SER A 78 4.78 -8.08 -1.27
N GLN A 79 4.56 -6.80 -1.01
CA GLN A 79 4.36 -6.31 0.35
C GLN A 79 3.08 -6.85 0.95
N CYS A 80 1.98 -6.89 0.18
CA CYS A 80 0.70 -7.41 0.64
C CYS A 80 0.80 -8.89 1.04
N ILE A 81 1.49 -9.73 0.26
CA ILE A 81 1.72 -11.14 0.60
C ILE A 81 2.51 -11.28 1.90
N ARG A 82 3.59 -10.51 2.07
CA ARG A 82 4.38 -10.52 3.31
C ARG A 82 3.55 -10.08 4.52
N ALA A 83 2.78 -8.99 4.38
CA ALA A 83 1.90 -8.50 5.42
C ALA A 83 0.82 -9.51 5.79
N MET A 84 0.19 -10.15 4.81
CA MET A 84 -0.82 -11.19 5.03
C MET A 84 -0.25 -12.37 5.85
N LEU A 85 0.92 -12.87 5.48
CA LEU A 85 1.57 -13.98 6.19
C LEU A 85 1.96 -13.56 7.61
N TYR A 86 2.51 -12.36 7.78
CA TYR A 86 2.86 -11.81 9.09
C TYR A 86 1.62 -11.70 10.00
N LEU A 87 0.52 -11.15 9.49
CA LEU A 87 -0.73 -11.04 10.23
C LEU A 87 -1.30 -12.41 10.60
N ALA A 88 -1.27 -13.38 9.68
CA ALA A 88 -1.73 -14.74 9.94
C ALA A 88 -0.93 -15.39 11.08
N LEU A 89 0.39 -15.24 11.08
CA LEU A 89 1.26 -15.76 12.14
C LEU A 89 1.00 -15.10 13.51
N ASN A 90 0.82 -13.78 13.52
CA ASN A 90 0.58 -13.04 14.78
C ASN A 90 -0.80 -13.30 15.38
N ASN A 91 -1.78 -13.63 14.55
CA ASN A 91 -3.15 -13.91 15.01
C ASN A 91 -3.42 -15.40 15.25
N ARG A 92 -2.43 -16.29 15.07
CA ARG A 92 -2.62 -17.70 15.36
C ARG A 92 -2.72 -17.96 16.87
N PRO A 93 -3.40 -19.05 17.31
CA PRO A 93 -3.42 -19.46 18.70
C PRO A 93 -2.00 -19.68 19.24
N LYS A 94 -1.77 -19.30 20.50
CA LYS A 94 -0.48 -19.49 21.17
C LYS A 94 -0.11 -20.99 21.20
N GLY A 95 1.16 -21.27 20.86
CA GLY A 95 1.68 -22.64 20.85
C GLY A 95 1.56 -23.36 19.50
N ASN A 96 0.89 -22.77 18.51
CA ASN A 96 0.88 -23.34 17.17
C ASN A 96 2.22 -23.10 16.45
N SER A 97 2.59 -24.07 15.61
CA SER A 97 3.79 -23.99 14.78
C SER A 97 3.67 -22.92 13.68
N ASN A 98 4.82 -22.57 13.10
CA ASN A 98 4.89 -21.69 11.93
C ASN A 98 4.66 -22.44 10.60
N VAL A 99 4.00 -23.61 10.63
CA VAL A 99 3.74 -24.43 9.44
C VAL A 99 2.64 -23.81 8.59
N ILE A 100 2.90 -23.64 7.32
CA ILE A 100 1.91 -23.19 6.31
C ILE A 100 1.88 -24.17 5.15
N VAL A 101 0.69 -24.64 4.83
CA VAL A 101 0.47 -25.49 3.65
C VAL A 101 0.39 -24.61 2.41
N ALA A 102 1.19 -24.89 1.40
CA ALA A 102 1.26 -24.10 0.18
C ALA A 102 1.35 -24.99 -1.08
N ALA A 103 0.70 -24.56 -2.15
CA ALA A 103 0.87 -25.19 -3.45
C ALA A 103 2.21 -24.80 -4.07
N ARG A 104 2.78 -25.67 -4.92
CA ARG A 104 4.10 -25.43 -5.52
C ARG A 104 4.14 -24.28 -6.54
N ASN A 105 3.01 -23.81 -7.01
CA ASN A 105 2.91 -22.70 -7.94
C ASN A 105 2.78 -21.32 -7.26
N VAL A 106 3.06 -21.22 -5.96
CA VAL A 106 3.06 -19.94 -5.26
C VAL A 106 4.07 -18.96 -5.85
N HIS A 107 3.77 -17.69 -5.77
CA HIS A 107 4.70 -16.65 -6.17
C HIS A 107 5.97 -16.68 -5.31
N LYS A 108 7.13 -16.37 -5.90
CA LYS A 108 8.44 -16.36 -5.21
C LYS A 108 8.46 -15.54 -3.91
N THR A 109 7.62 -14.52 -3.80
CA THR A 109 7.48 -13.71 -2.58
C THR A 109 7.06 -14.53 -1.38
N PHE A 110 6.26 -15.60 -1.56
CA PHE A 110 5.93 -16.52 -0.48
C PHE A 110 7.21 -17.19 0.07
N VAL A 111 8.09 -17.65 -0.80
CA VAL A 111 9.36 -18.31 -0.40
C VAL A 111 10.24 -17.33 0.39
N TYR A 112 10.35 -16.08 -0.09
CA TYR A 112 11.11 -15.05 0.63
C TYR A 112 10.48 -14.68 1.97
N ALA A 113 9.15 -14.60 2.01
CA ALA A 113 8.43 -14.33 3.26
C ALA A 113 8.55 -15.50 4.23
N ALA A 114 8.55 -16.74 3.75
CA ALA A 114 8.77 -17.93 4.57
C ALA A 114 10.15 -17.88 5.25
N ALA A 115 11.19 -17.54 4.49
CA ALA A 115 12.53 -17.37 5.05
C ALA A 115 12.61 -16.20 6.05
N LEU A 116 11.94 -15.06 5.76
CA LEU A 116 11.95 -13.88 6.63
C LEU A 116 11.20 -14.10 7.95
N LEU A 117 10.10 -14.84 7.90
CA LEU A 117 9.17 -15.02 9.01
C LEU A 117 9.31 -16.38 9.72
N ASP A 118 10.35 -17.14 9.40
CA ASP A 118 10.59 -18.48 9.93
C ASP A 118 9.38 -19.42 9.75
N ILE A 119 8.80 -19.40 8.54
CA ILE A 119 7.71 -20.27 8.15
C ILE A 119 8.26 -21.58 7.60
N GLU A 120 7.74 -22.69 8.09
CA GLU A 120 7.98 -24.02 7.54
C GLU A 120 6.91 -24.38 6.49
N PRO A 121 7.22 -24.35 5.18
CA PRO A 121 6.24 -24.65 4.17
C PRO A 121 6.04 -26.16 4.00
N VAL A 122 4.81 -26.63 4.06
CA VAL A 122 4.39 -27.97 3.64
C VAL A 122 3.81 -27.86 2.24
N TRP A 123 4.47 -28.52 1.28
CA TRP A 123 4.11 -28.41 -0.12
C TRP A 123 3.03 -29.40 -0.53
N LEU A 124 1.98 -28.90 -1.17
CA LEU A 124 1.02 -29.72 -1.90
C LEU A 124 1.54 -30.00 -3.32
N TRP A 125 1.45 -31.26 -3.70
CA TRP A 125 1.89 -31.80 -5.02
C TRP A 125 0.70 -31.98 -5.95
#